data_09129f6bd5bb25bd6963e52f31323b2d
#
_entry.id   09129f6bd5bb25bd6963e52f31323b2d
#
_cell.length_a   1.000
_cell.length_b   1.000
_cell.length_c   1.000
_cell.angle_alpha   90.00
_cell.angle_beta   90.00
_cell.angle_gamma   90.00
#
_symmetry.space_group_name_H-M   'P 1'
#
loop_
_entity.id
_entity.type
_entity.pdbx_description
1 polymer ?
#
loop_
_entity_poly.entity_id
_entity_poly.type
_entity_poly.pdbx_seq_one_letter_code
_entity_poly.pdbx_strand_id
1 'polypeptide(L)'
;MELSEIRREIDQINREMQELFERRMELCGQVAAYKGAHGMEIFVPAREEEILEAVRQRAVPSLSEYDVSFFRTLLALSRDYQGAILGIDPANPSAIPERFETERLLLRPLRREDLPPVFSLTSDPEVAQYMRFDAHTDPSQTLDLINELNGNGNHAYLVMTRAECFAGVFALRKVEESPDTAELTIFLAKRHWNQGFCGELLRFAREKAPGMGFSKLCAWIADGNTASQKALEKAGFTVEQRLTIRGWDGGLTVYQLSLEDSSAC
;
A
#
# COMPACT_ATOMS: atom_id res chain seq x y z
N MET A 1 35.03 28.43 -4.54
CA MET A 1 35.05 26.98 -4.80
C MET A 1 34.40 26.75 -6.15
N GLU A 2 35.08 26.07 -7.02
CA GLU A 2 34.58 25.77 -8.37
C GLU A 2 33.56 24.64 -8.32
N LEU A 3 32.58 24.63 -9.22
CA LEU A 3 31.50 23.58 -9.25
C LEU A 3 32.08 22.17 -9.31
N SER A 4 33.21 22.00 -9.99
CA SER A 4 33.92 20.72 -10.08
C SER A 4 34.51 20.25 -8.76
N GLU A 5 34.91 21.17 -7.88
CA GLU A 5 35.39 20.86 -6.53
C GLU A 5 34.27 20.45 -5.63
N ILE A 6 33.15 21.19 -5.67
CA ILE A 6 31.92 20.87 -4.91
C ILE A 6 31.44 19.46 -5.27
N ARG A 7 31.37 19.12 -6.57
CA ARG A 7 30.95 17.79 -7.03
C ARG A 7 31.87 16.69 -6.52
N ARG A 8 33.19 16.89 -6.52
CA ARG A 8 34.13 15.90 -5.97
C ARG A 8 33.94 15.67 -4.47
N GLU A 9 33.64 16.72 -3.71
CA GLU A 9 33.32 16.58 -2.29
C GLU A 9 32.01 15.80 -2.09
N ILE A 10 30.98 16.10 -2.88
CA ILE A 10 29.70 15.35 -2.85
C ILE A 10 29.95 13.86 -3.19
N ASP A 11 30.74 13.56 -4.20
CA ASP A 11 31.08 12.19 -4.58
C ASP A 11 31.84 11.44 -3.48
N GLN A 12 32.67 12.13 -2.72
CA GLN A 12 33.32 11.55 -1.56
C GLN A 12 32.33 11.25 -0.44
N ILE A 13 31.43 12.20 -0.12
CA ILE A 13 30.36 12.00 0.87
C ILE A 13 29.44 10.84 0.47
N ASN A 14 29.08 10.73 -0.81
CA ASN A 14 28.25 9.62 -1.31
C ASN A 14 28.90 8.25 -1.06
N ARG A 15 30.22 8.13 -1.23
CA ARG A 15 30.96 6.88 -0.92
C ARG A 15 30.89 6.55 0.57
N GLU A 16 31.15 7.54 1.42
CA GLU A 16 31.09 7.38 2.87
C GLU A 16 29.66 7.00 3.35
N MET A 17 28.64 7.63 2.77
CA MET A 17 27.26 7.29 3.03
C MET A 17 26.93 5.85 2.61
N GLN A 18 27.42 5.38 1.47
CA GLN A 18 27.25 4.01 1.01
C GLN A 18 27.88 3.01 1.99
N GLU A 19 29.12 3.23 2.41
CA GLU A 19 29.80 2.38 3.40
C GLU A 19 29.05 2.31 4.73
N LEU A 20 28.56 3.46 5.23
CA LEU A 20 27.76 3.52 6.46
C LEU A 20 26.41 2.83 6.30
N PHE A 21 25.78 2.96 5.14
CA PHE A 21 24.53 2.26 4.82
C PHE A 21 24.75 0.74 4.83
N GLU A 22 25.76 0.23 4.12
CA GLU A 22 26.06 -1.20 4.05
C GLU A 22 26.34 -1.78 5.44
N ARG A 23 27.18 -1.10 6.24
CA ARG A 23 27.46 -1.49 7.62
C ARG A 23 26.20 -1.49 8.48
N ARG A 24 25.32 -0.51 8.31
CA ARG A 24 24.05 -0.46 9.02
C ARG A 24 23.13 -1.62 8.62
N MET A 25 23.10 -1.98 7.33
CA MET A 25 22.29 -3.10 6.85
C MET A 25 22.81 -4.46 7.38
N GLU A 26 24.13 -4.64 7.52
CA GLU A 26 24.70 -5.82 8.20
C GLU A 26 24.16 -5.95 9.64
N LEU A 27 24.14 -4.86 10.40
CA LEU A 27 23.57 -4.85 11.76
C LEU A 27 22.06 -5.13 11.75
N CYS A 28 21.33 -4.62 10.75
CA CYS A 28 19.91 -4.95 10.56
C CYS A 28 19.71 -6.45 10.31
N GLY A 29 20.62 -7.10 9.61
CA GLY A 29 20.62 -8.56 9.43
C GLY A 29 20.78 -9.32 10.76
N GLN A 30 21.68 -8.86 11.64
CA GLN A 30 21.83 -9.44 12.96
C GLN A 30 20.59 -9.25 13.83
N VAL A 31 19.96 -8.06 13.75
CA VAL A 31 18.68 -7.78 14.42
C VAL A 31 17.59 -8.71 13.91
N ALA A 32 17.51 -8.94 12.58
CA ALA A 32 16.56 -9.87 12.00
C ALA A 32 16.72 -11.29 12.55
N ALA A 33 17.96 -11.81 12.55
CA ALA A 33 18.25 -13.13 13.09
C ALA A 33 17.84 -13.25 14.55
N TYR A 34 18.14 -12.23 15.36
CA TYR A 34 17.74 -12.20 16.78
C TYR A 34 16.21 -12.21 16.94
N LYS A 35 15.51 -11.34 16.19
CA LYS A 35 14.03 -11.25 16.23
C LYS A 35 13.38 -12.57 15.82
N GLY A 36 13.86 -13.18 14.72
CA GLY A 36 13.35 -14.47 14.26
C GLY A 36 13.52 -15.59 15.28
N ALA A 37 14.67 -15.65 15.94
CA ALA A 37 14.93 -16.65 17.00
C ALA A 37 14.04 -16.47 18.24
N HIS A 38 13.52 -15.26 18.48
CA HIS A 38 12.73 -14.94 19.66
C HIS A 38 11.25 -14.65 19.36
N GLY A 39 10.79 -14.87 18.13
CA GLY A 39 9.40 -14.61 17.72
C GLY A 39 8.98 -13.14 17.85
N MET A 40 9.92 -12.20 17.68
CA MET A 40 9.67 -10.77 17.80
C MET A 40 9.27 -10.16 16.47
N GLU A 41 8.37 -9.19 16.49
CA GLU A 41 7.95 -8.44 15.31
C GLU A 41 9.09 -7.60 14.72
N ILE A 42 9.17 -7.55 13.39
CA ILE A 42 10.16 -6.71 12.67
C ILE A 42 9.85 -5.24 12.91
N PHE A 43 8.60 -4.84 12.76
CA PHE A 43 8.15 -3.46 12.95
C PHE A 43 7.83 -3.16 14.40
N VAL A 44 8.49 -2.15 14.96
CA VAL A 44 8.28 -1.66 16.34
C VAL A 44 8.07 -0.14 16.26
N PRO A 45 6.82 0.34 16.12
CA PRO A 45 6.50 1.77 15.90
C PRO A 45 7.16 2.71 16.90
N ALA A 46 7.10 2.37 18.21
CA ALA A 46 7.70 3.17 19.26
C ALA A 46 9.20 3.38 19.06
N ARG A 47 9.92 2.34 18.61
CA ARG A 47 11.36 2.44 18.34
C ARG A 47 11.67 3.32 17.12
N GLU A 48 10.85 3.28 16.09
CA GLU A 48 11.02 4.14 14.92
C GLU A 48 10.77 5.61 15.27
N GLU A 49 9.72 5.90 16.07
CA GLU A 49 9.46 7.26 16.51
C GLU A 49 10.57 7.81 17.42
N GLU A 50 11.15 6.99 18.32
CA GLU A 50 12.34 7.37 19.10
C GLU A 50 13.51 7.78 18.19
N ILE A 51 13.75 7.04 17.10
CA ILE A 51 14.82 7.33 16.16
C ILE A 51 14.53 8.65 15.42
N LEU A 52 13.31 8.84 14.93
CA LEU A 52 12.92 10.05 14.21
C LEU A 52 12.97 11.28 15.10
N GLU A 53 12.55 11.16 16.36
CA GLU A 53 12.65 12.26 17.33
C GLU A 53 14.12 12.61 17.63
N ALA A 54 14.97 11.62 17.81
CA ALA A 54 16.41 11.85 17.97
C ALA A 54 17.08 12.49 16.73
N VAL A 55 16.53 12.22 15.54
CA VAL A 55 16.94 12.88 14.28
C VAL A 55 16.51 14.35 14.31
N ARG A 56 15.25 14.65 14.63
CA ARG A 56 14.74 16.03 14.72
C ARG A 56 15.57 16.88 15.68
N GLN A 57 15.91 16.33 16.85
CA GLN A 57 16.69 17.04 17.89
C GLN A 57 18.13 17.36 17.47
N ARG A 58 18.73 16.58 16.58
CA ARG A 58 20.10 16.75 16.09
C ARG A 58 20.19 17.52 14.77
N ALA A 59 19.09 17.61 14.06
CA ALA A 59 19.04 18.21 12.74
C ALA A 59 19.33 19.71 12.77
N VAL A 60 19.99 20.23 11.76
CA VAL A 60 20.02 21.67 11.49
C VAL A 60 18.61 22.13 11.16
N PRO A 61 18.09 23.20 11.77
CA PRO A 61 16.66 23.59 11.61
C PRO A 61 16.18 23.70 10.15
N SER A 62 17.03 24.17 9.24
CA SER A 62 16.72 24.30 7.82
C SER A 62 16.68 22.99 7.05
N LEU A 63 17.20 21.89 7.62
CA LEU A 63 17.27 20.56 6.99
C LEU A 63 16.44 19.49 7.72
N SER A 64 15.81 19.85 8.84
CA SER A 64 15.13 18.89 9.73
C SER A 64 14.09 18.01 9.00
N GLU A 65 13.28 18.59 8.12
CA GLU A 65 12.28 17.82 7.38
C GLU A 65 12.92 16.85 6.35
N TYR A 66 14.03 17.25 5.74
CA TYR A 66 14.79 16.39 4.82
C TYR A 66 15.46 15.24 5.58
N ASP A 67 16.04 15.52 6.76
CA ASP A 67 16.64 14.50 7.61
C ASP A 67 15.60 13.48 8.05
N VAL A 68 14.43 13.93 8.50
CA VAL A 68 13.32 13.04 8.90
C VAL A 68 12.85 12.19 7.71
N SER A 69 12.69 12.77 6.53
CA SER A 69 12.29 12.06 5.33
C SER A 69 13.32 10.99 4.92
N PHE A 70 14.61 11.35 4.95
CA PHE A 70 15.71 10.41 4.68
C PHE A 70 15.70 9.24 5.66
N PHE A 71 15.59 9.51 6.97
CA PHE A 71 15.56 8.45 7.98
C PHE A 71 14.32 7.58 7.93
N ARG A 72 13.14 8.11 7.56
CA ARG A 72 11.95 7.30 7.29
C ARG A 72 12.20 6.29 6.16
N THR A 73 12.79 6.75 5.07
CA THR A 73 13.15 5.87 3.95
C THR A 73 14.16 4.80 4.39
N LEU A 74 15.16 5.20 5.15
CA LEU A 74 16.20 4.29 5.69
C LEU A 74 15.60 3.22 6.62
N LEU A 75 14.63 3.57 7.46
CA LEU A 75 13.91 2.66 8.34
C LEU A 75 13.04 1.67 7.53
N ALA A 76 12.33 2.15 6.51
CA ALA A 76 11.57 1.30 5.60
C ALA A 76 12.47 0.26 4.90
N LEU A 77 13.58 0.70 4.29
CA LEU A 77 14.56 -0.21 3.67
C LEU A 77 15.13 -1.24 4.65
N SER A 78 15.29 -0.85 5.91
CA SER A 78 15.79 -1.75 6.95
C SER A 78 14.77 -2.83 7.33
N ARG A 79 13.48 -2.50 7.36
CA ARG A 79 12.41 -3.49 7.55
C ARG A 79 12.35 -4.46 6.37
N ASP A 80 12.38 -3.93 5.16
CA ASP A 80 12.37 -4.73 3.93
C ASP A 80 13.52 -5.76 3.93
N TYR A 81 14.72 -5.32 4.29
CA TYR A 81 15.90 -6.20 4.38
C TYR A 81 15.79 -7.25 5.49
N GLN A 82 15.30 -6.87 6.69
CA GLN A 82 15.04 -7.81 7.78
C GLN A 82 14.01 -8.88 7.37
N GLY A 83 12.93 -8.46 6.70
CA GLY A 83 11.91 -9.37 6.19
C GLY A 83 12.47 -10.35 5.16
N ALA A 84 13.26 -9.87 4.21
CA ALA A 84 13.90 -10.72 3.21
C ALA A 84 14.81 -11.80 3.84
N ILE A 85 15.57 -11.45 4.89
CA ILE A 85 16.42 -12.40 5.62
C ILE A 85 15.60 -13.48 6.32
N LEU A 86 14.45 -13.12 6.88
CA LEU A 86 13.58 -14.05 7.61
C LEU A 86 12.64 -14.83 6.69
N GLY A 87 12.66 -14.58 5.37
CA GLY A 87 11.68 -15.11 4.44
C GLY A 87 10.26 -14.58 4.70
N ILE A 88 10.17 -13.45 5.44
CA ILE A 88 8.93 -12.75 5.73
C ILE A 88 8.87 -11.59 4.74
N ASP A 89 7.78 -11.47 4.00
CA ASP A 89 7.53 -10.25 3.22
C ASP A 89 7.34 -9.10 4.23
N PRO A 90 8.27 -8.11 4.29
CA PRO A 90 8.20 -7.04 5.30
C PRO A 90 6.98 -6.12 5.12
N ALA A 91 6.35 -6.16 3.96
CA ALA A 91 5.08 -5.48 3.71
C ALA A 91 3.91 -6.17 4.41
N ASN A 92 4.09 -7.40 4.95
CA ASN A 92 2.99 -8.10 5.59
C ASN A 92 3.42 -9.13 6.65
N PRO A 93 3.47 -8.72 7.93
CA PRO A 93 3.70 -9.64 9.06
C PRO A 93 2.53 -10.62 9.33
N SER A 94 1.35 -10.35 8.78
CA SER A 94 0.24 -11.30 8.79
C SER A 94 0.32 -12.09 7.50
N ALA A 95 0.50 -13.42 7.57
CA ALA A 95 0.60 -14.29 6.41
C ALA A 95 -0.55 -14.08 5.41
N ILE A 96 -0.37 -13.12 4.49
CA ILE A 96 -1.25 -13.07 3.32
C ILE A 96 -1.00 -14.35 2.57
N PRO A 97 -2.01 -15.18 2.28
CA PRO A 97 -1.84 -16.31 1.41
C PRO A 97 -1.12 -15.87 0.14
N GLU A 98 -0.05 -16.59 -0.22
CA GLU A 98 0.80 -16.19 -1.35
C GLU A 98 0.03 -16.00 -2.66
N ARG A 99 -1.14 -16.63 -2.79
CA ARG A 99 -1.96 -16.54 -3.99
C ARG A 99 -3.41 -16.90 -3.70
N PHE A 100 -4.32 -16.10 -4.23
CA PHE A 100 -5.75 -16.44 -4.31
C PHE A 100 -6.16 -16.64 -5.76
N GLU A 101 -7.17 -17.45 -5.93
CA GLU A 101 -7.80 -17.70 -7.22
C GLU A 101 -9.30 -17.49 -7.11
N THR A 102 -9.84 -16.79 -8.09
CA THR A 102 -11.28 -16.67 -8.32
C THR A 102 -11.65 -17.40 -9.61
N GLU A 103 -12.87 -17.25 -10.09
CA GLU A 103 -13.29 -17.88 -11.35
C GLU A 103 -12.39 -17.51 -12.54
N ARG A 104 -12.06 -16.20 -12.66
CA ARG A 104 -11.34 -15.65 -13.82
C ARG A 104 -10.07 -14.88 -13.46
N LEU A 105 -9.81 -14.66 -12.16
CA LEU A 105 -8.71 -13.84 -11.70
C LEU A 105 -7.76 -14.62 -10.81
N LEU A 106 -6.52 -14.16 -10.80
CA LEU A 106 -5.45 -14.55 -9.90
C LEU A 106 -5.05 -13.31 -9.10
N LEU A 107 -4.95 -13.44 -7.79
CA LEU A 107 -4.50 -12.37 -6.91
C LEU A 107 -3.23 -12.87 -6.19
N ARG A 108 -2.18 -12.09 -6.24
CA ARG A 108 -0.98 -12.30 -5.43
C ARG A 108 -0.60 -11.01 -4.71
N PRO A 109 0.16 -11.10 -3.61
CA PRO A 109 0.61 -9.90 -2.93
C PRO A 109 1.23 -8.88 -3.90
N LEU A 110 0.84 -7.61 -3.72
CA LEU A 110 1.41 -6.48 -4.46
C LEU A 110 2.84 -6.23 -3.97
N ARG A 111 3.79 -6.11 -4.89
CA ARG A 111 5.22 -5.96 -4.61
C ARG A 111 5.79 -4.71 -5.24
N ARG A 112 6.94 -4.26 -4.79
CA ARG A 112 7.67 -3.13 -5.38
C ARG A 112 8.08 -3.38 -6.84
N GLU A 113 8.38 -4.64 -7.18
CA GLU A 113 8.72 -5.05 -8.55
C GLU A 113 7.54 -4.86 -9.52
N ASP A 114 6.34 -4.72 -9.02
CA ASP A 114 5.13 -4.46 -9.81
C ASP A 114 5.00 -2.98 -10.23
N LEU A 115 5.97 -2.13 -9.86
CA LEU A 115 5.98 -0.73 -10.23
C LEU A 115 5.69 -0.48 -11.73
N PRO A 116 6.33 -1.16 -12.70
CA PRO A 116 6.08 -0.87 -14.11
C PRO A 116 4.61 -1.07 -14.55
N PRO A 117 3.95 -2.23 -14.30
CA PRO A 117 2.56 -2.41 -14.69
C PRO A 117 1.61 -1.52 -13.87
N VAL A 118 1.89 -1.25 -12.59
CA VAL A 118 1.05 -0.38 -11.76
C VAL A 118 1.20 1.09 -12.21
N PHE A 119 2.40 1.54 -12.56
CA PHE A 119 2.61 2.89 -13.11
C PHE A 119 1.87 3.09 -14.44
N SER A 120 1.90 2.09 -15.34
CA SER A 120 1.08 2.14 -16.57
C SER A 120 -0.41 2.28 -16.28
N LEU A 121 -0.89 1.80 -15.14
CA LEU A 121 -2.28 1.91 -14.71
C LEU A 121 -2.58 3.27 -14.06
N THR A 122 -1.72 3.72 -13.14
CA THR A 122 -1.92 4.98 -12.38
C THR A 122 -1.63 6.23 -13.21
N SER A 123 -0.85 6.12 -14.29
CA SER A 123 -0.60 7.20 -15.24
C SER A 123 -1.70 7.37 -16.30
N ASP A 124 -2.68 6.45 -16.38
CA ASP A 124 -3.83 6.60 -17.26
C ASP A 124 -4.84 7.59 -16.63
N PRO A 125 -5.09 8.77 -17.27
CA PRO A 125 -6.01 9.77 -16.72
C PRO A 125 -7.45 9.26 -16.59
N GLU A 126 -7.89 8.31 -17.42
CA GLU A 126 -9.23 7.74 -17.33
C GLU A 126 -9.37 6.80 -16.13
N VAL A 127 -8.29 6.17 -15.70
CA VAL A 127 -8.25 5.38 -14.46
C VAL A 127 -8.21 6.30 -13.25
N ALA A 128 -7.35 7.32 -13.30
CA ALA A 128 -7.13 8.25 -12.18
C ALA A 128 -8.34 9.16 -11.90
N GLN A 129 -9.19 9.46 -12.90
CA GLN A 129 -10.27 10.44 -12.81
C GLN A 129 -11.26 10.25 -11.63
N TYR A 130 -11.37 9.03 -11.10
CA TYR A 130 -12.23 8.70 -9.96
C TYR A 130 -11.45 8.24 -8.73
N MET A 131 -10.13 8.35 -8.79
CA MET A 131 -9.25 7.99 -7.67
C MET A 131 -8.98 9.22 -6.80
N ARG A 132 -8.42 9.00 -5.61
CA ARG A 132 -7.99 10.07 -4.70
C ARG A 132 -6.58 10.59 -5.01
N PHE A 133 -6.10 10.34 -6.22
CA PHE A 133 -4.83 10.84 -6.74
C PHE A 133 -4.99 11.29 -8.19
N ASP A 134 -4.22 12.27 -8.60
CA ASP A 134 -4.11 12.67 -9.99
C ASP A 134 -3.30 11.64 -10.78
N ALA A 135 -3.49 11.59 -12.11
CA ALA A 135 -2.71 10.69 -12.95
C ALA A 135 -1.20 10.88 -12.69
N HIS A 136 -0.52 9.79 -12.32
CA HIS A 136 0.89 9.85 -11.97
C HIS A 136 1.75 10.20 -13.18
N THR A 137 2.65 11.13 -13.01
CA THR A 137 3.61 11.60 -14.03
C THR A 137 5.02 11.10 -13.78
N ASP A 138 5.28 10.60 -12.56
CA ASP A 138 6.57 10.05 -12.14
C ASP A 138 6.38 8.70 -11.45
N PRO A 139 7.22 7.68 -11.76
CA PRO A 139 7.15 6.37 -11.11
C PRO A 139 7.26 6.40 -9.59
N SER A 140 7.92 7.39 -8.99
CA SER A 140 8.03 7.52 -7.54
C SER A 140 6.67 7.67 -6.87
N GLN A 141 5.73 8.42 -7.49
CA GLN A 141 4.37 8.58 -7.00
C GLN A 141 3.63 7.23 -6.91
N THR A 142 3.87 6.36 -7.89
CA THR A 142 3.30 5.00 -7.89
C THR A 142 3.97 4.11 -6.83
N LEU A 143 5.27 4.27 -6.64
CA LEU A 143 5.98 3.55 -5.59
C LEU A 143 5.48 3.94 -4.20
N ASP A 144 5.21 5.22 -3.97
CA ASP A 144 4.61 5.70 -2.72
C ASP A 144 3.21 5.10 -2.51
N LEU A 145 2.39 5.05 -3.56
CA LEU A 145 1.08 4.38 -3.50
C LEU A 145 1.22 2.87 -3.20
N ILE A 146 2.15 2.16 -3.82
CA ILE A 146 2.41 0.74 -3.53
C ILE A 146 2.82 0.56 -2.06
N ASN A 147 3.69 1.42 -1.54
CA ASN A 147 4.10 1.40 -0.14
C ASN A 147 2.92 1.69 0.81
N GLU A 148 2.06 2.67 0.48
CA GLU A 148 0.85 2.99 1.23
C GLU A 148 -0.14 1.82 1.26
N LEU A 149 -0.39 1.20 0.11
CA LEU A 149 -1.29 0.04 0.00
C LEU A 149 -0.79 -1.18 0.76
N ASN A 150 0.52 -1.34 0.88
CA ASN A 150 1.17 -2.39 1.67
C ASN A 150 1.42 -1.97 3.15
N GLY A 151 0.86 -0.85 3.59
CA GLY A 151 1.01 -0.34 4.95
C GLY A 151 0.30 -1.21 6.01
N ASN A 152 0.58 -0.90 7.27
CA ASN A 152 0.16 -1.63 8.48
C ASN A 152 -1.25 -2.21 8.46
N GLY A 153 -1.35 -3.54 8.41
CA GLY A 153 -2.62 -4.27 8.47
C GLY A 153 -3.47 -4.18 7.19
N ASN A 154 -2.90 -3.62 6.11
CA ASN A 154 -3.52 -3.62 4.79
C ASN A 154 -3.23 -4.94 4.07
N HIS A 155 -4.13 -5.34 3.17
CA HIS A 155 -3.97 -6.50 2.31
C HIS A 155 -4.05 -6.05 0.84
N ALA A 156 -2.91 -5.88 0.19
CA ALA A 156 -2.83 -5.41 -1.19
C ALA A 156 -2.38 -6.52 -2.15
N TYR A 157 -3.05 -6.59 -3.29
CA TYR A 157 -2.86 -7.65 -4.29
C TYR A 157 -2.72 -7.06 -5.69
N LEU A 158 -1.77 -7.59 -6.44
CA LEU A 158 -1.78 -7.51 -7.89
C LEU A 158 -2.84 -8.45 -8.44
N VAL A 159 -3.70 -7.94 -9.30
CA VAL A 159 -4.76 -8.70 -9.96
C VAL A 159 -4.32 -9.05 -11.37
N MET A 160 -4.42 -10.31 -11.71
CA MET A 160 -4.14 -10.86 -13.04
C MET A 160 -5.33 -11.66 -13.55
N THR A 161 -5.46 -11.79 -14.84
CA THR A 161 -6.37 -12.77 -15.45
C THR A 161 -5.80 -14.19 -15.33
N ARG A 162 -6.60 -15.24 -15.57
CA ARG A 162 -6.10 -16.63 -15.62
C ARG A 162 -5.03 -16.86 -16.69
N ALA A 163 -4.95 -15.99 -17.70
CA ALA A 163 -3.87 -15.99 -18.70
C ALA A 163 -2.62 -15.24 -18.22
N GLU A 164 -2.53 -14.93 -16.92
CA GLU A 164 -1.42 -14.21 -16.26
C GLU A 164 -1.17 -12.79 -16.83
N CYS A 165 -2.19 -12.19 -17.45
CA CYS A 165 -2.11 -10.80 -17.89
C CYS A 165 -2.49 -9.87 -16.73
N PHE A 166 -1.70 -8.84 -16.49
CA PHE A 166 -1.98 -7.80 -15.51
C PHE A 166 -3.37 -7.18 -15.75
N ALA A 167 -4.20 -7.17 -14.74
CA ALA A 167 -5.56 -6.65 -14.80
C ALA A 167 -5.76 -5.41 -13.92
N GLY A 168 -5.04 -5.28 -12.80
CA GLY A 168 -5.18 -4.15 -11.91
C GLY A 168 -4.64 -4.39 -10.51
N VAL A 169 -5.14 -3.60 -9.56
CA VAL A 169 -4.80 -3.69 -8.14
C VAL A 169 -6.09 -3.79 -7.33
N PHE A 170 -6.04 -4.60 -6.29
CA PHE A 170 -7.08 -4.76 -5.27
C PHE A 170 -6.45 -4.61 -3.88
N ALA A 171 -7.06 -3.83 -3.01
CA ALA A 171 -6.62 -3.77 -1.62
C ALA A 171 -7.78 -3.66 -0.63
N LEU A 172 -7.58 -4.23 0.54
CA LEU A 172 -8.34 -4.03 1.76
C LEU A 172 -7.47 -3.20 2.71
N ARG A 173 -7.84 -1.94 2.92
CA ARG A 173 -7.10 -1.00 3.76
C ARG A 173 -7.76 -0.92 5.12
N LYS A 174 -7.01 -1.18 6.18
CA LYS A 174 -7.51 -1.06 7.55
C LYS A 174 -7.87 0.40 7.86
N VAL A 175 -9.07 0.61 8.38
CA VAL A 175 -9.50 1.94 8.85
C VAL A 175 -9.01 2.12 10.30
N GLU A 176 -8.21 3.17 10.54
CA GLU A 176 -7.57 3.39 11.85
C GLU A 176 -8.60 3.56 12.98
N GLU A 177 -9.67 4.33 12.73
CA GLU A 177 -10.74 4.61 13.68
C GLU A 177 -11.68 3.42 13.90
N SER A 178 -11.64 2.41 13.03
CA SER A 178 -12.48 1.21 13.07
C SER A 178 -11.68 0.01 12.61
N PRO A 179 -10.84 -0.58 13.48
CA PRO A 179 -9.88 -1.62 13.10
C PRO A 179 -10.46 -2.90 12.51
N ASP A 180 -11.74 -3.14 12.73
CA ASP A 180 -12.54 -4.25 12.17
C ASP A 180 -13.18 -3.92 10.80
N THR A 181 -12.96 -2.71 10.29
CA THR A 181 -13.45 -2.23 9.00
C THR A 181 -12.33 -2.16 7.99
N ALA A 182 -12.54 -2.69 6.79
CA ALA A 182 -11.64 -2.53 5.66
C ALA A 182 -12.23 -1.60 4.59
N GLU A 183 -11.44 -0.62 4.17
CA GLU A 183 -11.74 0.18 2.99
C GLU A 183 -11.28 -0.55 1.72
N LEU A 184 -12.20 -0.73 0.79
CA LEU A 184 -11.94 -1.33 -0.51
C LEU A 184 -11.27 -0.34 -1.46
N THR A 185 -10.15 -0.74 -2.02
CA THR A 185 -9.49 -0.04 -3.13
C THR A 185 -9.39 -0.99 -4.32
N ILE A 186 -10.05 -0.64 -5.44
CA ILE A 186 -10.04 -1.42 -6.66
C ILE A 186 -9.83 -0.48 -7.84
N PHE A 187 -8.77 -0.69 -8.59
CA PHE A 187 -8.57 -0.03 -9.88
C PHE A 187 -8.07 -1.02 -10.91
N LEU A 188 -8.76 -1.07 -12.04
CA LEU A 188 -8.55 -2.02 -13.12
C LEU A 188 -8.11 -1.29 -14.39
N ALA A 189 -7.23 -1.93 -15.16
CA ALA A 189 -6.84 -1.44 -16.46
C ALA A 189 -8.06 -1.35 -17.38
N LYS A 190 -8.16 -0.27 -18.15
CA LYS A 190 -9.30 0.08 -19.01
C LYS A 190 -9.75 -1.08 -19.93
N ARG A 191 -8.79 -1.85 -20.46
CA ARG A 191 -9.07 -3.03 -21.30
C ARG A 191 -9.87 -4.12 -20.59
N HIS A 192 -9.97 -4.07 -19.26
CA HIS A 192 -10.69 -5.02 -18.42
C HIS A 192 -11.99 -4.45 -17.81
N TRP A 193 -12.37 -3.23 -18.18
CA TRP A 193 -13.63 -2.64 -17.75
C TRP A 193 -14.83 -3.34 -18.39
N ASN A 194 -15.99 -3.24 -17.74
CA ASN A 194 -17.25 -3.81 -18.19
C ASN A 194 -17.25 -5.35 -18.39
N GLN A 195 -16.23 -6.05 -17.88
CA GLN A 195 -16.13 -7.52 -17.95
C GLN A 195 -16.59 -8.19 -16.65
N GLY A 196 -17.08 -7.43 -15.68
CA GLY A 196 -17.56 -7.95 -14.39
C GLY A 196 -16.46 -8.27 -13.37
N PHE A 197 -15.19 -7.94 -13.64
CA PHE A 197 -14.08 -8.23 -12.72
C PHE A 197 -14.22 -7.49 -11.38
N CYS A 198 -14.72 -6.26 -11.38
CA CYS A 198 -15.00 -5.55 -10.13
C CYS A 198 -15.98 -6.33 -9.25
N GLY A 199 -17.09 -6.82 -9.80
CA GLY A 199 -18.05 -7.65 -9.06
C GLY A 199 -17.46 -8.96 -8.55
N GLU A 200 -16.51 -9.56 -9.28
CA GLU A 200 -15.79 -10.76 -8.85
C GLU A 200 -14.86 -10.46 -7.66
N LEU A 201 -14.15 -9.33 -7.69
CA LEU A 201 -13.31 -8.86 -6.59
C LEU A 201 -14.13 -8.48 -5.35
N LEU A 202 -15.33 -7.91 -5.52
CA LEU A 202 -16.24 -7.61 -4.41
C LEU A 202 -16.75 -8.89 -3.72
N ARG A 203 -17.06 -9.94 -4.49
CA ARG A 203 -17.41 -11.27 -3.93
C ARG A 203 -16.23 -11.88 -3.19
N PHE A 204 -15.03 -11.81 -3.77
CA PHE A 204 -13.79 -12.24 -3.12
C PHE A 204 -13.55 -11.51 -1.80
N ALA A 205 -13.70 -10.17 -1.78
CA ALA A 205 -13.58 -9.38 -0.56
C ALA A 205 -14.56 -9.84 0.52
N ARG A 206 -15.83 -10.02 0.17
CA ARG A 206 -16.88 -10.48 1.09
C ARG A 206 -16.56 -11.86 1.69
N GLU A 207 -15.99 -12.77 0.89
CA GLU A 207 -15.66 -14.14 1.33
C GLU A 207 -14.41 -14.17 2.22
N LYS A 208 -13.38 -13.36 1.87
CA LYS A 208 -12.05 -13.48 2.49
C LYS A 208 -11.80 -12.50 3.63
N ALA A 209 -12.44 -11.34 3.63
CA ALA A 209 -12.22 -10.31 4.64
C ALA A 209 -12.47 -10.78 6.10
N PRO A 210 -13.46 -11.64 6.40
CA PRO A 210 -13.62 -12.16 7.78
C PRO A 210 -12.39 -12.93 8.26
N GLY A 211 -11.81 -13.77 7.41
CA GLY A 211 -10.58 -14.51 7.72
C GLY A 211 -9.33 -13.62 7.87
N MET A 212 -9.41 -12.35 7.44
CA MET A 212 -8.38 -11.33 7.59
C MET A 212 -8.65 -10.40 8.79
N GLY A 213 -9.67 -10.68 9.59
CA GLY A 213 -10.01 -9.94 10.81
C GLY A 213 -10.97 -8.75 10.60
N PHE A 214 -11.64 -8.66 9.46
CA PHE A 214 -12.60 -7.59 9.19
C PHE A 214 -14.04 -8.07 9.32
N SER A 215 -14.85 -7.30 10.04
CA SER A 215 -16.31 -7.51 10.17
C SER A 215 -17.12 -6.62 9.24
N LYS A 216 -16.49 -5.59 8.68
CA LYS A 216 -17.11 -4.62 7.78
C LYS A 216 -16.23 -4.29 6.58
N LEU A 217 -16.89 -3.99 5.47
CA LEU A 217 -16.26 -3.40 4.29
C LEU A 217 -16.86 -2.02 4.05
N CYS A 218 -16.04 -1.05 3.68
CA CYS A 218 -16.50 0.24 3.17
C CYS A 218 -15.81 0.59 1.85
N ALA A 219 -16.43 1.49 1.09
CA ALA A 219 -15.86 2.01 -0.16
C ALA A 219 -16.27 3.47 -0.34
N TRP A 220 -15.32 4.30 -0.76
CA TRP A 220 -15.52 5.73 -0.99
C TRP A 220 -15.53 5.97 -2.50
N ILE A 221 -16.68 6.35 -3.04
CA ILE A 221 -16.90 6.44 -4.49
C ILE A 221 -17.27 7.86 -4.87
N ALA A 222 -16.53 8.41 -5.85
CA ALA A 222 -16.88 9.68 -6.47
C ALA A 222 -18.28 9.62 -7.11
N ASP A 223 -19.10 10.63 -6.91
CA ASP A 223 -20.51 10.64 -7.37
C ASP A 223 -20.66 10.43 -8.88
N GLY A 224 -19.67 10.84 -9.68
CA GLY A 224 -19.62 10.57 -11.12
C GLY A 224 -19.29 9.13 -11.52
N ASN A 225 -18.78 8.30 -10.60
CA ASN A 225 -18.39 6.90 -10.89
C ASN A 225 -19.59 5.94 -10.77
N THR A 226 -20.57 6.10 -11.65
CA THR A 226 -21.80 5.31 -11.66
C THR A 226 -21.57 3.81 -11.86
N ALA A 227 -20.47 3.43 -12.53
CA ALA A 227 -20.13 2.02 -12.74
C ALA A 227 -19.76 1.32 -11.42
N SER A 228 -18.91 1.97 -10.60
CA SER A 228 -18.54 1.45 -9.28
C SER A 228 -19.71 1.46 -8.32
N GLN A 229 -20.55 2.50 -8.32
CA GLN A 229 -21.77 2.57 -7.50
C GLN A 229 -22.68 1.36 -7.78
N LYS A 230 -23.03 1.10 -9.05
CA LYS A 230 -23.84 -0.05 -9.44
C LYS A 230 -23.20 -1.39 -9.08
N ALA A 231 -21.88 -1.51 -9.17
CA ALA A 231 -21.18 -2.73 -8.80
C ALA A 231 -21.28 -3.01 -7.30
N LEU A 232 -21.12 -1.97 -6.46
CA LEU A 232 -21.28 -2.06 -5.00
C LEU A 232 -22.72 -2.39 -4.59
N GLU A 233 -23.71 -1.68 -5.14
CA GLU A 233 -25.12 -1.94 -4.88
C GLU A 233 -25.51 -3.38 -5.23
N LYS A 234 -25.04 -3.86 -6.40
CA LYS A 234 -25.27 -5.25 -6.82
C LYS A 234 -24.57 -6.26 -5.89
N ALA A 235 -23.47 -5.88 -5.26
CA ALA A 235 -22.75 -6.71 -4.29
C ALA A 235 -23.36 -6.64 -2.88
N GLY A 236 -24.44 -5.86 -2.68
CA GLY A 236 -25.17 -5.76 -1.41
C GLY A 236 -24.68 -4.62 -0.50
N PHE A 237 -23.80 -3.74 -0.98
CA PHE A 237 -23.41 -2.55 -0.23
C PHE A 237 -24.57 -1.54 -0.18
N THR A 238 -24.69 -0.86 0.95
CA THR A 238 -25.66 0.21 1.17
C THR A 238 -24.95 1.54 1.38
N VAL A 239 -25.61 2.63 1.02
CA VAL A 239 -25.10 3.98 1.26
C VAL A 239 -25.14 4.27 2.76
N GLU A 240 -23.99 4.59 3.34
CA GLU A 240 -23.86 5.03 4.72
C GLU A 240 -24.01 6.56 4.83
N GLN A 241 -23.24 7.29 4.01
CA GLN A 241 -23.32 8.74 3.98
C GLN A 241 -22.86 9.31 2.65
N ARG A 242 -23.19 10.59 2.43
CA ARG A 242 -22.68 11.38 1.32
C ARG A 242 -21.90 12.57 1.85
N LEU A 243 -20.72 12.79 1.29
CA LEU A 243 -19.78 13.82 1.73
C LEU A 243 -19.53 14.82 0.59
N THR A 244 -19.47 16.09 0.94
CA THR A 244 -18.95 17.13 0.04
C THR A 244 -17.54 17.47 0.50
N ILE A 245 -16.53 17.23 -0.33
CA ILE A 245 -15.15 17.56 -0.02
C ILE A 245 -14.81 18.93 -0.60
N ARG A 246 -14.36 19.85 0.26
CA ARG A 246 -13.96 21.19 -0.14
C ARG A 246 -12.74 21.10 -1.06
N GLY A 247 -12.87 21.61 -2.29
CA GLY A 247 -11.80 21.62 -3.29
C GLY A 247 -11.84 20.43 -4.28
N TRP A 248 -12.86 19.61 -4.22
CA TRP A 248 -13.15 18.59 -5.21
C TRP A 248 -14.49 18.87 -5.88
N ASP A 249 -14.50 18.99 -7.22
CA ASP A 249 -15.72 19.21 -8.00
C ASP A 249 -16.55 17.91 -8.05
N GLY A 250 -17.29 17.61 -6.99
CA GLY A 250 -18.14 16.45 -6.86
C GLY A 250 -18.26 15.99 -5.41
N GLY A 251 -19.31 15.21 -5.10
CA GLY A 251 -19.47 14.56 -3.82
C GLY A 251 -18.79 13.19 -3.79
N LEU A 252 -18.60 12.67 -2.59
CA LEU A 252 -18.24 11.28 -2.32
C LEU A 252 -19.40 10.57 -1.64
N THR A 253 -19.74 9.41 -2.15
CA THR A 253 -20.69 8.51 -1.49
C THR A 253 -19.90 7.39 -0.80
N VAL A 254 -20.12 7.24 0.51
CA VAL A 254 -19.57 6.15 1.30
C VAL A 254 -20.56 5.01 1.30
N TYR A 255 -20.09 3.86 0.85
CA TYR A 255 -20.83 2.60 0.87
C TYR A 255 -20.29 1.70 1.97
N GLN A 256 -21.16 0.92 2.60
CA GLN A 256 -20.78 -0.08 3.61
C GLN A 256 -21.46 -1.42 3.38
N LEU A 257 -20.80 -2.48 3.86
CA LEU A 257 -21.33 -3.84 3.94
C LEU A 257 -20.90 -4.48 5.26
N SER A 258 -21.84 -4.89 6.09
CA SER A 258 -21.56 -5.75 7.25
C SER A 258 -21.34 -7.19 6.80
N LEU A 259 -20.25 -7.79 7.28
CA LEU A 259 -19.89 -9.18 7.03
C LEU A 259 -20.40 -9.99 8.23
N GLU A 260 -21.72 -10.18 8.34
CA GLU A 260 -22.27 -11.04 9.40
C GLU A 260 -21.77 -12.48 9.20
N ASP A 261 -21.52 -13.17 10.32
CA ASP A 261 -21.07 -14.55 10.35
C ASP A 261 -21.93 -15.43 9.43
N SER A 262 -21.33 -15.88 8.32
CA SER A 262 -21.90 -16.92 7.46
C SER A 262 -21.82 -18.31 8.11
N SER A 263 -21.77 -18.37 9.45
CA SER A 263 -21.70 -19.60 10.26
C SER A 263 -23.05 -20.03 10.83
N ALA A 264 -24.16 -19.53 10.27
CA ALA A 264 -25.50 -19.99 10.63
C ALA A 264 -26.24 -20.50 9.36
N CYS A 265 -25.87 -21.70 8.89
CA CYS A 265 -26.74 -22.68 8.25
C CYS A 265 -26.03 -24.04 8.18
#